data_512e427c7963da742b4742f00ade9ec2
#
_entry.id   512e427c7963da742b4742f00ade9ec2
#
_cell.length_a   1.000
_cell.length_b   1.000
_cell.length_c   1.000
_cell.angle_alpha   90.00
_cell.angle_beta   90.00
_cell.angle_gamma   90.00
#
_symmetry.space_group_name_H-M   'P 1'
#
loop_
_entity.id
_entity.type
_entity.pdbx_description
1 polymer ?
#
loop_
_entity_poly.entity_id
_entity_poly.type
_entity_poly.pdbx_seq_one_letter_code
_entity_poly.pdbx_strand_id
1 'polypeptide(L)'
;VGFPPQKTLTLFDTGSSDLVLDKAAYNPKWSLSSKNLHKQFDFSYGSQHVAGDLYTDKVAIGGVKASNVPIGHGNGDFNSGNGGTFGLSFSNSENSAFDVQQLPFTWAAKKQHLIQSSTYQFTLRPTGKATLNVGRVDLFELAGPITWSDKNTDHTFWRITTELNGNKIENAIADTGTNFIGGPPDQVKALLDNLDGVSVELAEDGSYGGFYSCQNPPHLSFKVLGQTFDFPEPAMNFGFNGDKCRLAIFSTPGMQEWILGSPFFETASVILNYDVRRMGFAKYR
;
A
#
# COMPACT_ATOMS: atom_id res chain seq x y z
N VAL A 1 -4.42 -5.22 19.11
CA VAL A 1 -5.58 -6.07 18.80
C VAL A 1 -6.04 -6.75 20.08
N GLY A 2 -7.36 -6.91 20.27
CA GLY A 2 -7.93 -7.66 21.41
C GLY A 2 -8.04 -6.90 22.71
N PHE A 3 -8.55 -7.61 23.74
CA PHE A 3 -8.60 -7.13 25.12
C PHE A 3 -8.34 -8.30 26.10
N PRO A 4 -7.28 -8.24 26.94
CA PRO A 4 -6.25 -7.19 26.97
C PRO A 4 -5.51 -7.03 25.63
N PRO A 5 -4.90 -5.84 25.34
CA PRO A 5 -4.33 -5.58 24.03
C PRO A 5 -3.08 -6.40 23.75
N GLN A 6 -3.08 -7.07 22.62
CA GLN A 6 -1.91 -7.71 22.02
C GLN A 6 -1.33 -6.75 20.97
N LYS A 7 -0.09 -6.31 21.17
CA LYS A 7 0.61 -5.43 20.22
C LYS A 7 1.20 -6.27 19.11
N THR A 8 0.96 -5.88 17.88
CA THR A 8 1.56 -6.49 16.71
C THR A 8 2.01 -5.42 15.73
N LEU A 9 2.99 -5.74 14.92
CA LEU A 9 3.36 -4.99 13.73
C LEU A 9 2.58 -5.59 12.56
N THR A 10 2.17 -4.75 11.61
CA THR A 10 1.52 -5.20 10.37
C THR A 10 2.02 -4.36 9.22
N LEU A 11 2.11 -4.96 8.04
CA LEU A 11 2.25 -4.23 6.80
C LEU A 11 0.90 -3.54 6.51
N PHE A 12 0.89 -2.22 6.31
CA PHE A 12 -0.26 -1.51 5.78
C PHE A 12 -0.25 -1.63 4.26
N ASP A 13 -1.22 -2.35 3.72
CA ASP A 13 -1.23 -2.83 2.35
C ASP A 13 -2.47 -2.33 1.60
N THR A 14 -2.27 -1.40 0.65
CA THR A 14 -3.36 -0.91 -0.20
C THR A 14 -3.66 -1.82 -1.38
N GLY A 15 -2.86 -2.86 -1.59
CA GLY A 15 -3.08 -3.93 -2.57
C GLY A 15 -3.94 -5.08 -2.07
N SER A 16 -4.28 -5.12 -0.77
CA SER A 16 -5.20 -6.11 -0.18
C SER A 16 -6.26 -5.46 0.68
N SER A 17 -7.31 -6.20 1.04
CA SER A 17 -8.48 -5.64 1.73
C SER A 17 -8.66 -6.11 3.16
N ASP A 18 -7.98 -7.16 3.59
CA ASP A 18 -8.26 -7.85 4.85
C ASP A 18 -7.19 -7.61 5.91
N LEU A 19 -7.60 -7.60 7.17
CA LEU A 19 -6.67 -7.70 8.29
C LEU A 19 -6.40 -9.17 8.58
N VAL A 20 -5.23 -9.65 8.18
CA VAL A 20 -4.78 -11.01 8.44
C VAL A 20 -3.55 -10.96 9.35
N LEU A 21 -3.61 -11.69 10.46
CA LEU A 21 -2.53 -11.74 11.45
C LEU A 21 -1.90 -13.13 11.49
N ASP A 22 -0.58 -13.16 11.57
CA ASP A 22 0.18 -14.38 11.76
C ASP A 22 -0.17 -15.06 13.09
N LYS A 23 -0.06 -16.37 13.12
CA LYS A 23 -0.34 -17.16 14.31
C LYS A 23 0.43 -16.72 15.54
N ALA A 24 1.67 -16.27 15.37
CA ALA A 24 2.51 -15.79 16.46
C ALA A 24 2.17 -14.35 16.91
N ALA A 25 1.55 -13.56 16.03
CA ALA A 25 1.29 -12.13 16.29
C ALA A 25 -0.01 -11.86 17.07
N TYR A 26 -0.97 -12.77 16.99
CA TYR A 26 -2.27 -12.62 17.64
C TYR A 26 -2.80 -13.99 18.11
N ASN A 27 -3.25 -14.05 19.35
CA ASN A 27 -3.90 -15.24 19.89
C ASN A 27 -5.32 -14.89 20.32
N PRO A 28 -6.36 -15.34 19.59
CA PRO A 28 -7.75 -15.03 19.90
C PRO A 28 -8.20 -15.59 21.25
N LYS A 29 -7.56 -16.66 21.76
CA LYS A 29 -7.87 -17.27 23.07
C LYS A 29 -7.44 -16.39 24.25
N TRP A 30 -6.53 -15.44 24.03
CA TRP A 30 -6.06 -14.49 25.04
C TRP A 30 -6.85 -13.18 25.03
N SER A 31 -7.82 -13.04 24.13
CA SER A 31 -8.67 -11.87 24.01
C SER A 31 -10.08 -12.14 24.52
N LEU A 32 -10.49 -11.40 25.55
CA LEU A 32 -11.85 -11.46 26.09
C LEU A 32 -12.90 -10.83 25.16
N SER A 33 -12.46 -10.08 24.13
CA SER A 33 -13.34 -9.44 23.15
C SER A 33 -13.38 -10.17 21.82
N SER A 34 -12.57 -11.22 21.66
CA SER A 34 -12.56 -12.07 20.46
C SER A 34 -13.85 -12.86 20.33
N LYS A 35 -14.35 -12.96 19.11
CA LYS A 35 -15.50 -13.82 18.77
C LYS A 35 -15.13 -14.64 17.54
N ASN A 36 -15.17 -15.95 17.65
CA ASN A 36 -15.01 -16.86 16.53
C ASN A 36 -16.24 -16.78 15.61
N LEU A 37 -16.04 -16.56 14.33
CA LEU A 37 -17.12 -16.52 13.33
C LEU A 37 -17.50 -17.90 12.79
N HIS A 38 -16.76 -18.95 13.20
CA HIS A 38 -16.93 -20.33 12.70
C HIS A 38 -16.83 -20.41 11.17
N LYS A 39 -15.99 -19.57 10.60
CA LYS A 39 -15.64 -19.52 9.18
C LYS A 39 -14.14 -19.63 9.03
N GLN A 40 -13.72 -20.16 7.91
CA GLN A 40 -12.31 -20.24 7.50
C GLN A 40 -12.08 -19.38 6.29
N PHE A 41 -10.83 -19.00 6.08
CA PHE A 41 -10.37 -18.36 4.86
C PHE A 41 -9.18 -19.11 4.30
N ASP A 42 -9.03 -19.03 3.00
CA ASP A 42 -7.92 -19.58 2.24
C ASP A 42 -7.67 -18.65 1.05
N PHE A 43 -6.50 -18.03 1.01
CA PHE A 43 -6.20 -17.02 0.01
C PHE A 43 -4.71 -16.97 -0.33
N SER A 44 -4.39 -16.49 -1.55
CA SER A 44 -3.00 -16.26 -1.98
C SER A 44 -2.73 -14.79 -2.21
N TYR A 45 -1.67 -14.28 -1.59
CA TYR A 45 -1.14 -12.93 -1.79
C TYR A 45 0.14 -13.02 -2.62
N GLY A 46 0.08 -12.72 -3.91
CA GLY A 46 1.22 -12.91 -4.80
C GLY A 46 1.72 -14.35 -4.76
N SER A 47 2.94 -14.56 -4.25
CA SER A 47 3.55 -15.89 -4.08
C SER A 47 3.27 -16.55 -2.72
N GLN A 48 2.59 -15.88 -1.81
CA GLN A 48 2.33 -16.36 -0.45
C GLN A 48 0.91 -16.88 -0.33
N HIS A 49 0.78 -18.07 0.27
CA HIS A 49 -0.51 -18.67 0.58
C HIS A 49 -0.78 -18.57 2.08
N VAL A 50 -1.98 -18.14 2.43
CA VAL A 50 -2.42 -18.02 3.82
C VAL A 50 -3.82 -18.62 3.99
N ALA A 51 -3.97 -19.44 5.02
CA ALA A 51 -5.25 -20.00 5.42
C ALA A 51 -5.42 -19.91 6.94
N GLY A 52 -6.64 -19.92 7.43
CA GLY A 52 -6.89 -19.83 8.87
C GLY A 52 -8.35 -19.66 9.23
N ASP A 53 -8.58 -19.25 10.48
CA ASP A 53 -9.92 -19.06 11.03
C ASP A 53 -10.27 -17.56 11.13
N LEU A 54 -11.56 -17.24 10.97
CA LEU A 54 -12.07 -15.89 11.05
C LEU A 54 -12.62 -15.56 12.44
N TYR A 55 -12.20 -14.41 12.92
CA TYR A 55 -12.65 -13.82 14.18
C TYR A 55 -13.14 -12.38 13.97
N THR A 56 -13.85 -11.84 14.94
CA THR A 56 -13.92 -10.40 15.15
C THR A 56 -13.32 -10.04 16.49
N ASP A 57 -12.67 -8.88 16.56
CA ASP A 57 -12.12 -8.38 17.81
C ASP A 57 -12.06 -6.84 17.82
N LYS A 58 -11.56 -6.28 18.90
CA LYS A 58 -11.20 -4.88 19.01
C LYS A 58 -9.87 -4.64 18.30
N VAL A 59 -9.82 -3.64 17.43
CA VAL A 59 -8.60 -3.19 16.76
C VAL A 59 -8.35 -1.74 17.10
N ALA A 60 -7.11 -1.40 17.41
CA ALA A 60 -6.71 -0.04 17.74
C ALA A 60 -5.53 0.41 16.89
N ILE A 61 -5.69 1.54 16.20
CA ILE A 61 -4.65 2.19 15.38
C ILE A 61 -4.75 3.70 15.59
N GLY A 62 -3.62 4.37 15.81
CA GLY A 62 -3.56 5.83 15.90
C GLY A 62 -4.49 6.43 16.96
N GLY A 63 -4.75 5.70 18.06
CA GLY A 63 -5.69 6.13 19.12
C GLY A 63 -7.16 5.81 18.85
N VAL A 64 -7.54 5.43 17.63
CA VAL A 64 -8.88 4.96 17.27
C VAL A 64 -9.04 3.49 17.64
N LYS A 65 -10.13 3.13 18.34
CA LYS A 65 -10.39 1.77 18.83
C LYS A 65 -11.76 1.29 18.35
N ALA A 66 -11.80 0.57 17.22
CA ALA A 66 -13.04 -0.01 16.71
C ALA A 66 -13.28 -1.42 17.26
N SER A 67 -14.53 -1.78 17.46
CA SER A 67 -14.97 -3.11 17.90
C SER A 67 -15.54 -3.91 16.73
N ASN A 68 -15.56 -5.24 16.88
CA ASN A 68 -16.10 -6.17 15.88
C ASN A 68 -15.45 -6.00 14.50
N VAL A 69 -14.15 -5.73 14.46
CA VAL A 69 -13.38 -5.69 13.21
C VAL A 69 -13.05 -7.13 12.82
N PRO A 70 -13.27 -7.53 11.55
CA PRO A 70 -12.92 -8.87 11.10
C PRO A 70 -11.40 -9.05 11.07
N ILE A 71 -10.96 -10.23 11.48
CA ILE A 71 -9.56 -10.62 11.55
C ILE A 71 -9.41 -12.05 11.07
N GLY A 72 -8.54 -12.27 10.08
CA GLY A 72 -8.03 -13.58 9.76
C GLY A 72 -6.91 -13.95 10.72
N HIS A 73 -7.05 -15.03 11.44
CA HIS A 73 -5.98 -15.61 12.24
C HIS A 73 -5.34 -16.75 11.45
N GLY A 74 -4.15 -16.47 10.88
CA GLY A 74 -3.43 -17.42 10.04
C GLY A 74 -2.97 -18.65 10.79
N ASN A 75 -2.91 -19.79 10.10
CA ASN A 75 -2.43 -21.07 10.64
C ASN A 75 -0.90 -21.12 10.77
N GLY A 76 -0.18 -20.18 10.15
CA GLY A 76 1.28 -20.05 10.15
C GLY A 76 1.74 -18.60 10.11
N ASP A 77 3.03 -18.42 9.92
CA ASP A 77 3.65 -17.11 9.70
C ASP A 77 3.80 -16.93 8.19
N PHE A 78 2.91 -16.16 7.59
CA PHE A 78 2.89 -15.92 6.15
C PHE A 78 3.58 -14.61 5.75
N ASN A 79 3.76 -13.68 6.68
CA ASN A 79 4.41 -12.40 6.42
C ASN A 79 5.66 -12.27 7.27
N SER A 80 6.76 -12.83 6.78
CA SER A 80 8.02 -12.96 7.50
C SER A 80 8.49 -11.59 8.08
N GLY A 81 8.40 -11.49 9.39
CA GLY A 81 8.90 -10.34 10.17
C GLY A 81 7.87 -9.25 10.48
N ASN A 82 6.67 -9.27 9.90
CA ASN A 82 5.69 -8.20 10.09
C ASN A 82 4.46 -8.59 10.92
N GLY A 83 4.33 -9.82 11.36
CA GLY A 83 3.19 -10.26 12.19
C GLY A 83 1.81 -10.21 11.49
N GLY A 84 1.77 -9.88 10.20
CA GLY A 84 0.56 -9.89 9.38
C GLY A 84 0.41 -8.71 8.44
N THR A 85 -0.73 -8.66 7.75
CA THR A 85 -1.09 -7.62 6.78
C THR A 85 -2.36 -6.91 7.23
N PHE A 86 -2.36 -5.59 7.16
CA PHE A 86 -3.52 -4.73 7.36
C PHE A 86 -3.97 -4.18 6.02
N GLY A 87 -4.92 -4.85 5.40
CA GLY A 87 -5.44 -4.49 4.09
C GLY A 87 -6.20 -3.16 4.11
N LEU A 88 -5.94 -2.32 3.09
CA LEU A 88 -6.47 -0.98 2.94
C LEU A 88 -7.12 -0.76 1.57
N SER A 89 -7.34 -1.82 0.81
CA SER A 89 -8.10 -1.77 -0.43
C SER A 89 -9.61 -1.84 -0.15
N PHE A 90 -10.42 -1.84 -1.21
CA PHE A 90 -11.87 -2.00 -1.07
C PHE A 90 -12.18 -3.48 -0.89
N SER A 91 -12.96 -3.82 0.13
CA SER A 91 -13.38 -5.20 0.36
C SER A 91 -14.58 -5.56 -0.51
N ASN A 92 -14.40 -6.54 -1.37
CA ASN A 92 -15.45 -7.18 -2.16
C ASN A 92 -15.11 -8.68 -2.35
N SER A 93 -15.95 -9.41 -3.07
CA SER A 93 -15.78 -10.85 -3.30
C SER A 93 -14.56 -11.21 -4.17
N GLU A 94 -13.92 -10.24 -4.83
CA GLU A 94 -12.79 -10.49 -5.72
C GLU A 94 -11.44 -10.37 -5.03
N ASN A 95 -11.34 -9.52 -4.00
CA ASN A 95 -10.09 -9.24 -3.30
C ASN A 95 -10.12 -9.47 -1.79
N SER A 96 -11.23 -9.96 -1.25
CA SER A 96 -11.35 -10.32 0.16
C SER A 96 -11.37 -11.83 0.34
N ALA A 97 -10.50 -12.34 1.20
CA ALA A 97 -10.54 -13.72 1.66
C ALA A 97 -11.70 -13.97 2.64
N PHE A 98 -12.38 -12.91 3.09
CA PHE A 98 -13.39 -12.96 4.12
C PHE A 98 -14.80 -12.90 3.53
N ASP A 99 -15.48 -14.03 3.50
CA ASP A 99 -16.92 -14.07 3.24
C ASP A 99 -17.70 -13.68 4.51
N VAL A 100 -17.56 -12.40 4.91
CA VAL A 100 -18.21 -11.86 6.11
C VAL A 100 -18.81 -10.49 5.84
N GLN A 101 -19.87 -10.16 6.58
CA GLN A 101 -20.55 -8.86 6.45
C GLN A 101 -20.00 -7.80 7.43
N GLN A 102 -18.86 -8.07 8.06
CA GLN A 102 -18.21 -7.14 8.95
C GLN A 102 -17.50 -6.06 8.15
N LEU A 103 -17.43 -4.88 8.74
CA LEU A 103 -16.83 -3.72 8.08
C LEU A 103 -15.32 -3.66 8.35
N PRO A 104 -14.49 -3.35 7.35
CA PRO A 104 -13.09 -2.97 7.57
C PRO A 104 -12.96 -1.87 8.62
N PHE A 105 -11.75 -1.74 9.18
CA PHE A 105 -11.49 -0.94 10.37
C PHE A 105 -12.07 0.49 10.34
N THR A 106 -11.76 1.28 9.30
CA THR A 106 -12.25 2.68 9.25
C THR A 106 -13.76 2.78 9.09
N TRP A 107 -14.37 1.85 8.37
CA TRP A 107 -15.83 1.82 8.22
C TRP A 107 -16.50 1.39 9.52
N ALA A 108 -15.91 0.41 10.20
CA ALA A 108 -16.36 0.02 11.55
C ALA A 108 -16.22 1.18 12.53
N ALA A 109 -15.08 1.87 12.52
CA ALA A 109 -14.84 3.02 13.38
C ALA A 109 -15.82 4.19 13.10
N LYS A 110 -16.09 4.48 11.83
CA LYS A 110 -17.05 5.52 11.45
C LYS A 110 -18.47 5.16 11.85
N LYS A 111 -18.90 3.92 11.63
CA LYS A 111 -20.22 3.42 12.06
C LYS A 111 -20.40 3.48 13.58
N GLN A 112 -19.30 3.35 14.32
CA GLN A 112 -19.27 3.47 15.79
C GLN A 112 -19.08 4.92 16.26
N HIS A 113 -19.10 5.92 15.36
CA HIS A 113 -18.91 7.34 15.65
C HIS A 113 -17.58 7.68 16.34
N LEU A 114 -16.53 6.90 16.07
CA LEU A 114 -15.19 7.09 16.63
C LEU A 114 -14.34 8.03 15.76
N ILE A 115 -14.67 8.14 14.48
CA ILE A 115 -14.05 9.02 13.49
C ILE A 115 -15.14 9.67 12.62
N GLN A 116 -14.82 10.85 12.09
CA GLN A 116 -15.74 11.58 11.21
C GLN A 116 -15.65 11.16 9.75
N SER A 117 -14.47 10.74 9.32
CA SER A 117 -14.18 10.35 7.94
C SER A 117 -13.46 9.01 7.89
N SER A 118 -13.85 8.15 6.93
CA SER A 118 -13.12 6.93 6.63
C SER A 118 -11.89 7.27 5.77
N THR A 119 -10.86 7.82 6.43
CA THR A 119 -9.67 8.37 5.78
C THR A 119 -8.41 7.85 6.44
N TYR A 120 -7.41 7.53 5.62
CA TYR A 120 -6.02 7.33 6.02
C TYR A 120 -5.15 8.38 5.33
N GLN A 121 -4.17 8.93 6.04
CA GLN A 121 -3.13 9.78 5.47
C GLN A 121 -1.77 9.16 5.79
N PHE A 122 -1.03 8.83 4.74
CA PHE A 122 0.34 8.34 4.82
C PHE A 122 1.30 9.47 4.47
N THR A 123 2.31 9.67 5.29
CA THR A 123 3.44 10.55 4.97
C THR A 123 4.72 9.76 5.24
N LEU A 124 5.28 9.21 4.17
CA LEU A 124 6.54 8.47 4.19
C LEU A 124 7.67 9.42 3.81
N ARG A 125 8.63 9.61 4.68
CA ARG A 125 9.74 10.53 4.45
C ARG A 125 11.03 9.76 4.17
N PRO A 126 11.90 10.27 3.27
CA PRO A 126 13.17 9.62 2.95
C PRO A 126 14.09 9.42 4.15
N THR A 127 13.86 10.15 5.24
CA THR A 127 14.59 10.02 6.50
C THR A 127 14.21 8.78 7.31
N GLY A 128 13.32 7.92 6.80
CA GLY A 128 12.76 6.77 7.50
C GLY A 128 11.69 7.13 8.54
N LYS A 129 11.30 8.40 8.65
CA LYS A 129 10.17 8.82 9.48
C LYS A 129 8.88 8.67 8.69
N ALA A 130 7.93 7.93 9.25
CA ALA A 130 6.62 7.77 8.68
C ALA A 130 5.54 8.18 9.68
N THR A 131 4.46 8.76 9.17
CA THR A 131 3.25 9.03 9.95
C THR A 131 2.04 8.43 9.27
N LEU A 132 1.12 7.92 10.08
CA LEU A 132 -0.18 7.42 9.66
C LEU A 132 -1.26 8.12 10.49
N ASN A 133 -2.05 8.96 9.85
CA ASN A 133 -3.23 9.57 10.45
C ASN A 133 -4.48 8.79 10.05
N VAL A 134 -5.38 8.56 10.99
CA VAL A 134 -6.60 7.78 10.80
C VAL A 134 -7.82 8.61 11.16
N GLY A 135 -8.81 8.63 10.28
CA GLY A 135 -10.08 9.31 10.51
C GLY A 135 -10.06 10.82 10.26
N ARG A 136 -8.92 11.38 9.90
CA ARG A 136 -8.74 12.80 9.58
C ARG A 136 -7.49 13.01 8.74
N VAL A 137 -7.40 14.19 8.11
CA VAL A 137 -6.17 14.69 7.49
C VAL A 137 -5.49 15.66 8.45
N ASP A 138 -4.21 15.44 8.72
CA ASP A 138 -3.39 16.39 9.44
C ASP A 138 -2.78 17.40 8.48
N LEU A 139 -3.38 18.59 8.41
CA LEU A 139 -2.94 19.67 7.54
C LEU A 139 -1.60 20.27 7.96
N PHE A 140 -1.16 20.08 9.21
CA PHE A 140 0.14 20.56 9.67
C PHE A 140 1.31 19.81 9.06
N GLU A 141 1.09 18.57 8.59
CA GLU A 141 2.09 17.81 7.86
C GLU A 141 2.25 18.26 6.40
N LEU A 142 1.32 19.06 5.88
CA LEU A 142 1.28 19.42 4.48
C LEU A 142 2.00 20.76 4.22
N ALA A 143 2.76 20.82 3.13
CA ALA A 143 3.45 22.04 2.65
C ALA A 143 2.68 22.77 1.54
N GLY A 144 1.49 22.30 1.16
CA GLY A 144 0.69 22.89 0.09
C GLY A 144 -0.73 22.33 0.05
N PRO A 145 -1.51 22.71 -0.97
CA PRO A 145 -2.86 22.24 -1.15
C PRO A 145 -2.89 20.76 -1.49
N ILE A 146 -4.03 20.11 -1.22
CA ILE A 146 -4.26 18.74 -1.61
C ILE A 146 -4.82 18.72 -3.03
N THR A 147 -4.15 18.01 -3.93
CA THR A 147 -4.68 17.66 -5.25
C THR A 147 -5.39 16.33 -5.16
N TRP A 148 -6.65 16.28 -5.55
CA TRP A 148 -7.47 15.06 -5.49
C TRP A 148 -7.50 14.37 -6.84
N SER A 149 -7.30 13.07 -6.87
CA SER A 149 -7.52 12.24 -8.07
C SER A 149 -8.97 12.29 -8.53
N ASP A 150 -9.23 11.79 -9.72
CA ASP A 150 -10.59 11.42 -10.11
C ASP A 150 -11.18 10.39 -9.15
N LYS A 151 -12.50 10.29 -9.14
CA LYS A 151 -13.18 9.31 -8.32
C LYS A 151 -12.80 7.90 -8.78
N ASN A 152 -12.28 7.10 -7.86
CA ASN A 152 -12.01 5.69 -8.11
C ASN A 152 -13.34 4.93 -8.34
N THR A 153 -13.50 4.36 -9.51
CA THR A 153 -14.68 3.55 -9.90
C THR A 153 -14.41 2.05 -9.75
N ASP A 154 -13.16 1.65 -9.63
CA ASP A 154 -12.78 0.28 -9.28
C ASP A 154 -13.27 -0.05 -7.86
N HIS A 155 -13.81 -1.24 -7.69
CA HIS A 155 -14.32 -1.71 -6.41
C HIS A 155 -13.33 -2.63 -5.68
N THR A 156 -12.16 -2.86 -6.29
CA THR A 156 -11.13 -3.78 -5.80
C THR A 156 -9.93 -3.00 -5.27
N PHE A 157 -9.31 -2.16 -6.10
CA PHE A 157 -8.08 -1.47 -5.79
C PHE A 157 -8.20 0.06 -5.81
N TRP A 158 -7.26 0.72 -5.14
CA TRP A 158 -7.00 2.13 -5.33
C TRP A 158 -6.32 2.33 -6.67
N ARG A 159 -7.02 2.92 -7.64
CA ARG A 159 -6.50 3.15 -8.98
C ARG A 159 -6.35 4.64 -9.26
N ILE A 160 -5.30 4.96 -10.01
CA ILE A 160 -4.98 6.33 -10.39
C ILE A 160 -4.47 6.38 -11.82
N THR A 161 -4.85 7.43 -12.53
CA THR A 161 -4.21 7.85 -13.78
C THR A 161 -3.24 8.98 -13.46
N THR A 162 -1.99 8.82 -13.87
CA THR A 162 -0.89 9.74 -13.60
C THR A 162 0.04 9.87 -14.81
N GLU A 163 0.99 10.79 -14.75
CA GLU A 163 2.13 10.84 -15.67
C GLU A 163 3.40 10.51 -14.89
N LEU A 164 4.20 9.56 -15.36
CA LEU A 164 5.53 9.26 -14.81
C LEU A 164 6.57 9.73 -15.82
N ASN A 165 7.35 10.76 -15.47
CA ASN A 165 8.29 11.43 -16.37
C ASN A 165 7.69 11.74 -17.76
N GLY A 166 6.48 12.32 -17.80
CA GLY A 166 5.78 12.65 -19.04
C GLY A 166 5.09 11.48 -19.74
N ASN A 167 5.33 10.25 -19.31
CA ASN A 167 4.63 9.07 -19.84
C ASN A 167 3.31 8.88 -19.09
N LYS A 168 2.20 8.92 -19.82
CA LYS A 168 0.88 8.70 -19.25
C LYS A 168 0.73 7.24 -18.82
N ILE A 169 0.35 7.04 -17.58
CA ILE A 169 0.02 5.74 -17.00
C ILE A 169 -1.45 5.78 -16.60
N GLU A 170 -2.24 4.95 -17.24
CA GLU A 170 -3.67 4.88 -16.99
C GLU A 170 -3.99 3.75 -16.02
N ASN A 171 -4.88 4.05 -15.09
CA ASN A 171 -5.52 3.06 -14.23
C ASN A 171 -4.54 2.20 -13.41
N ALA A 172 -3.40 2.78 -13.00
CA ALA A 172 -2.40 2.09 -12.19
C ALA A 172 -2.93 1.76 -10.79
N ILE A 173 -2.53 0.62 -10.25
CA ILE A 173 -2.81 0.22 -8.87
C ILE A 173 -1.82 0.93 -7.94
N ALA A 174 -2.31 1.67 -6.96
CA ALA A 174 -1.49 2.24 -5.89
C ALA A 174 -1.41 1.23 -4.73
N ASP A 175 -0.22 0.65 -4.52
CA ASP A 175 -0.02 -0.50 -3.65
C ASP A 175 1.16 -0.32 -2.69
N THR A 176 0.88 -0.02 -1.43
CA THR A 176 1.93 0.10 -0.39
C THR A 176 2.55 -1.24 0.01
N GLY A 177 1.95 -2.36 -0.36
CA GLY A 177 2.47 -3.71 -0.15
C GLY A 177 3.59 -4.08 -1.13
N THR A 178 3.70 -3.35 -2.25
CA THR A 178 4.76 -3.52 -3.25
C THR A 178 5.89 -2.51 -3.00
N ASN A 179 7.15 -2.97 -3.02
CA ASN A 179 8.33 -2.14 -2.71
C ASN A 179 9.04 -1.55 -3.95
N PHE A 180 8.42 -1.59 -5.11
CA PHE A 180 8.91 -1.05 -6.38
C PHE A 180 7.76 -0.47 -7.21
N ILE A 181 8.08 0.16 -8.33
CA ILE A 181 7.12 0.53 -9.37
C ILE A 181 7.24 -0.49 -10.50
N GLY A 182 6.18 -1.24 -10.74
CA GLY A 182 6.12 -2.26 -11.77
C GLY A 182 5.16 -1.92 -12.90
N GLY A 183 5.45 -2.43 -14.10
CA GLY A 183 4.55 -2.22 -15.23
C GLY A 183 4.76 -3.22 -16.38
N PRO A 184 3.94 -3.15 -17.43
CA PRO A 184 4.09 -3.97 -18.62
C PRO A 184 5.49 -3.81 -19.23
N PRO A 185 6.16 -4.91 -19.63
CA PRO A 185 7.56 -4.90 -20.06
C PRO A 185 7.89 -3.84 -21.11
N ASP A 186 7.09 -3.75 -22.17
CA ASP A 186 7.34 -2.79 -23.27
C ASP A 186 7.20 -1.33 -22.80
N GLN A 187 6.25 -1.05 -21.89
CA GLN A 187 6.02 0.28 -21.37
C GLN A 187 7.12 0.69 -20.38
N VAL A 188 7.57 -0.24 -19.53
CA VAL A 188 8.69 -0.01 -18.62
C VAL A 188 9.96 0.22 -19.40
N LYS A 189 10.23 -0.62 -20.40
CA LYS A 189 11.39 -0.43 -21.29
C LYS A 189 11.38 0.96 -21.94
N ALA A 190 10.26 1.35 -22.53
CA ALA A 190 10.11 2.66 -23.16
C ALA A 190 10.30 3.82 -22.18
N LEU A 191 9.82 3.69 -20.96
CA LEU A 191 10.06 4.68 -19.89
C LEU A 191 11.55 4.78 -19.57
N LEU A 192 12.20 3.64 -19.32
CA LEU A 192 13.61 3.59 -18.91
C LEU A 192 14.56 4.08 -19.99
N ASP A 193 14.28 3.77 -21.28
CA ASP A 193 15.07 4.23 -22.43
C ASP A 193 15.06 5.77 -22.57
N ASN A 194 14.05 6.44 -22.03
CA ASN A 194 13.90 7.91 -22.06
C ASN A 194 14.46 8.61 -20.81
N LEU A 195 15.08 7.87 -19.89
CA LEU A 195 15.69 8.46 -18.70
C LEU A 195 17.18 8.73 -18.91
N ASP A 196 17.58 9.98 -18.77
CA ASP A 196 18.99 10.38 -18.88
C ASP A 196 19.83 9.68 -17.80
N GLY A 197 20.97 9.12 -18.22
CA GLY A 197 21.91 8.46 -17.31
C GLY A 197 21.49 7.06 -16.86
N VAL A 198 20.41 6.49 -17.40
CA VAL A 198 19.94 5.14 -17.10
C VAL A 198 20.32 4.18 -18.22
N SER A 199 20.93 3.06 -17.87
CA SER A 199 21.14 1.91 -18.78
C SER A 199 20.05 0.87 -18.54
N VAL A 200 19.41 0.41 -19.61
CA VAL A 200 18.36 -0.60 -19.53
C VAL A 200 18.97 -1.98 -19.72
N GLU A 201 18.67 -2.89 -18.83
CA GLU A 201 19.13 -4.28 -18.90
C GLU A 201 17.93 -5.23 -18.95
N LEU A 202 18.05 -6.26 -19.79
CA LEU A 202 17.11 -7.38 -19.86
C LEU A 202 17.68 -8.53 -19.03
N ALA A 203 16.96 -8.92 -17.98
CA ALA A 203 17.34 -10.06 -17.16
C ALA A 203 16.98 -11.40 -17.83
N GLU A 204 17.56 -12.50 -17.35
CA GLU A 204 17.34 -13.85 -17.87
C GLU A 204 15.86 -14.29 -17.81
N ASP A 205 15.11 -13.79 -16.84
CA ASP A 205 13.68 -14.05 -16.69
C ASP A 205 12.79 -13.23 -17.64
N GLY A 206 13.39 -12.36 -18.47
CA GLY A 206 12.68 -11.49 -19.41
C GLY A 206 12.18 -10.17 -18.78
N SER A 207 12.56 -9.85 -17.55
CA SER A 207 12.26 -8.56 -16.93
C SER A 207 13.22 -7.46 -17.42
N TYR A 208 12.72 -6.22 -17.55
CA TYR A 208 13.56 -5.05 -17.80
C TYR A 208 13.79 -4.30 -16.49
N GLY A 209 15.02 -3.86 -16.26
CA GLY A 209 15.41 -3.01 -15.14
C GLY A 209 16.35 -1.88 -15.59
N GLY A 210 16.28 -0.76 -14.89
CA GLY A 210 17.16 0.39 -15.11
C GLY A 210 18.32 0.42 -14.10
N PHE A 211 19.52 0.78 -14.59
CA PHE A 211 20.71 0.98 -13.75
C PHE A 211 21.30 2.36 -14.03
N TYR A 212 21.81 2.98 -12.98
CA TYR A 212 22.40 4.31 -13.06
C TYR A 212 23.65 4.42 -12.16
N SER A 213 24.46 5.45 -12.36
CA SER A 213 25.57 5.75 -11.44
C SER A 213 25.00 6.21 -10.10
N CYS A 214 25.35 5.54 -9.00
CA CYS A 214 24.88 5.92 -7.66
C CYS A 214 25.23 7.36 -7.26
N GLN A 215 26.25 7.95 -7.90
CA GLN A 215 26.65 9.34 -7.67
C GLN A 215 25.86 10.35 -8.51
N ASN A 216 25.11 9.88 -9.49
CA ASN A 216 24.33 10.73 -10.39
C ASN A 216 22.95 10.12 -10.67
N PRO A 217 22.04 10.13 -9.69
CA PRO A 217 20.70 9.58 -9.83
C PRO A 217 19.89 10.34 -10.89
N PRO A 218 19.03 9.64 -11.66
CA PRO A 218 18.15 10.30 -12.61
C PRO A 218 17.08 11.10 -11.89
N HIS A 219 16.58 12.15 -12.53
CA HIS A 219 15.42 12.87 -12.04
C HIS A 219 14.13 12.12 -12.43
N LEU A 220 13.32 11.78 -11.43
CA LEU A 220 12.00 11.19 -11.62
C LEU A 220 10.91 12.02 -10.96
N SER A 221 9.79 12.12 -11.63
CA SER A 221 8.61 12.78 -11.09
C SER A 221 7.33 12.09 -11.55
N PHE A 222 6.29 12.18 -10.73
CA PHE A 222 4.95 11.88 -11.20
C PHE A 222 4.07 13.14 -11.14
N LYS A 223 3.00 13.15 -11.96
CA LYS A 223 2.09 14.28 -12.06
C LYS A 223 0.64 13.82 -11.96
N VAL A 224 -0.08 14.43 -11.04
CA VAL A 224 -1.52 14.22 -10.82
C VAL A 224 -2.24 15.53 -11.05
N LEU A 225 -3.18 15.57 -12.02
CA LEU A 225 -4.01 16.75 -12.33
C LEU A 225 -3.22 18.08 -12.36
N GLY A 226 -2.05 18.07 -13.00
CA GLY A 226 -1.22 19.26 -13.19
C GLY A 226 -0.22 19.54 -12.07
N GLN A 227 -0.31 18.90 -10.91
CA GLN A 227 0.68 19.03 -9.85
C GLN A 227 1.76 17.96 -9.97
N THR A 228 3.03 18.38 -9.93
CA THR A 228 4.21 17.53 -10.03
C THR A 228 4.77 17.23 -8.63
N PHE A 229 5.19 15.99 -8.44
CA PHE A 229 5.82 15.46 -7.24
C PHE A 229 7.10 14.73 -7.64
N ASP A 230 8.23 15.19 -7.13
CA ASP A 230 9.53 14.60 -7.42
C ASP A 230 9.78 13.40 -6.50
N PHE A 231 10.39 12.35 -7.05
CA PHE A 231 10.83 11.22 -6.24
C PHE A 231 12.05 11.63 -5.41
N PRO A 232 12.04 11.40 -4.11
CA PRO A 232 13.25 11.54 -3.33
C PRO A 232 14.27 10.47 -3.76
N GLU A 233 15.55 10.84 -3.81
CA GLU A 233 16.61 9.95 -4.27
C GLU A 233 16.60 8.57 -3.59
N PRO A 234 16.46 8.45 -2.25
CA PRO A 234 16.42 7.13 -1.60
C PRO A 234 15.28 6.24 -2.05
N ALA A 235 14.12 6.82 -2.43
CA ALA A 235 12.97 6.05 -2.91
C ALA A 235 13.20 5.43 -4.31
N MET A 236 14.13 5.98 -5.07
CA MET A 236 14.45 5.49 -6.42
C MET A 236 15.43 4.32 -6.41
N ASN A 237 16.16 4.10 -5.32
CA ASN A 237 17.21 3.10 -5.23
C ASN A 237 16.65 1.77 -4.70
N PHE A 238 16.64 0.75 -5.54
CA PHE A 238 16.21 -0.61 -5.20
C PHE A 238 17.36 -1.52 -4.74
N GLY A 239 18.60 -1.02 -4.76
CA GLY A 239 19.79 -1.78 -4.36
C GLY A 239 21.00 -1.47 -5.23
N PHE A 240 22.10 -2.14 -4.91
CA PHE A 240 23.41 -1.90 -5.50
C PHE A 240 23.86 -3.13 -6.30
N ASN A 241 24.55 -2.88 -7.41
CA ASN A 241 25.28 -3.86 -8.17
C ASN A 241 26.67 -3.27 -8.52
N GLY A 242 27.64 -3.50 -7.65
CA GLY A 242 28.93 -2.84 -7.71
C GLY A 242 28.81 -1.33 -7.42
N ASP A 243 29.24 -0.51 -8.37
CA ASP A 243 29.13 0.96 -8.34
C ASP A 243 27.87 1.53 -8.98
N LYS A 244 27.02 0.63 -9.50
CA LYS A 244 25.72 0.99 -10.10
C LYS A 244 24.60 0.81 -9.06
N CYS A 245 23.64 1.70 -9.11
CA CYS A 245 22.37 1.60 -8.41
C CYS A 245 21.29 1.05 -9.35
N ARG A 246 20.45 0.16 -8.84
CA ARG A 246 19.27 -0.31 -9.53
C ARG A 246 18.11 0.62 -9.26
N LEU A 247 17.44 1.04 -10.31
CA LEU A 247 16.24 1.86 -10.18
C LEU A 247 15.09 1.03 -9.62
N ALA A 248 14.27 1.64 -8.74
CA ALA A 248 13.07 1.01 -8.19
C ALA A 248 11.90 0.98 -9.18
N ILE A 249 12.21 0.92 -10.49
CA ILE A 249 11.26 0.77 -11.59
C ILE A 249 11.73 -0.39 -12.44
N PHE A 250 10.90 -1.43 -12.55
CA PHE A 250 11.22 -2.58 -13.39
C PHE A 250 9.96 -3.33 -13.82
N SER A 251 10.07 -4.13 -14.88
CA SER A 251 8.99 -4.99 -15.32
C SER A 251 9.11 -6.39 -14.73
N THR A 252 7.99 -7.10 -14.72
CA THR A 252 7.96 -8.55 -14.48
C THR A 252 7.28 -9.20 -15.68
N PRO A 253 7.78 -10.33 -16.19
CA PRO A 253 7.15 -11.03 -17.30
C PRO A 253 5.68 -11.33 -17.03
N GLY A 254 4.84 -11.06 -18.03
CA GLY A 254 3.39 -11.26 -17.93
C GLY A 254 2.61 -10.17 -17.21
N MET A 255 3.28 -9.16 -16.66
CA MET A 255 2.60 -8.01 -16.03
C MET A 255 1.83 -7.20 -17.07
N GLN A 256 0.53 -6.99 -16.83
CA GLN A 256 -0.36 -6.29 -17.75
C GLN A 256 -0.76 -4.90 -17.24
N GLU A 257 -0.58 -4.65 -15.95
CA GLU A 257 -0.98 -3.42 -15.29
C GLU A 257 0.21 -2.75 -14.59
N TRP A 258 0.12 -1.44 -14.40
CA TRP A 258 1.07 -0.73 -13.55
C TRP A 258 0.70 -0.88 -12.08
N ILE A 259 1.73 -1.13 -11.27
CA ILE A 259 1.66 -1.10 -9.80
C ILE A 259 2.60 -0.01 -9.32
N LEU A 260 2.06 0.97 -8.62
CA LEU A 260 2.80 2.07 -8.02
C LEU A 260 3.03 1.74 -6.54
N GLY A 261 4.18 1.15 -6.25
CA GLY A 261 4.55 0.69 -4.91
C GLY A 261 5.06 1.78 -3.97
N SER A 262 5.70 1.39 -2.88
CA SER A 262 6.16 2.31 -1.83
C SER A 262 6.99 3.51 -2.33
N PRO A 263 7.84 3.42 -3.39
CA PRO A 263 8.53 4.60 -3.93
C PRO A 263 7.57 5.73 -4.35
N PHE A 264 6.40 5.38 -4.90
CA PHE A 264 5.36 6.35 -5.24
C PHE A 264 4.78 7.04 -3.99
N PHE A 265 4.56 6.32 -2.90
CA PHE A 265 4.03 6.88 -1.66
C PHE A 265 5.04 7.76 -0.90
N GLU A 266 6.34 7.64 -1.20
CA GLU A 266 7.37 8.48 -0.60
C GLU A 266 7.49 9.88 -1.25
N THR A 267 6.84 10.11 -2.38
CA THR A 267 6.90 11.39 -3.11
C THR A 267 5.99 12.46 -2.51
N ALA A 268 4.93 12.04 -1.81
CA ALA A 268 3.89 12.94 -1.31
C ALA A 268 3.29 12.42 0.00
N SER A 269 2.59 13.30 0.73
CA SER A 269 1.58 12.87 1.68
C SER A 269 0.38 12.37 0.91
N VAL A 270 0.07 11.07 1.03
CA VAL A 270 -1.00 10.39 0.29
C VAL A 270 -2.20 10.19 1.20
N ILE A 271 -3.37 10.60 0.74
CA ILE A 271 -4.63 10.52 1.48
C ILE A 271 -5.56 9.56 0.76
N LEU A 272 -6.00 8.53 1.45
CA LEU A 272 -7.02 7.59 0.97
C LEU A 272 -8.34 7.96 1.62
N ASN A 273 -9.28 8.50 0.86
CA ASN A 273 -10.59 8.86 1.37
C ASN A 273 -11.66 7.93 0.80
N TYR A 274 -12.11 6.98 1.63
CA TYR A 274 -13.12 5.98 1.24
C TYR A 274 -14.52 6.58 1.07
N ASP A 275 -14.83 7.69 1.78
CA ASP A 275 -16.17 8.28 1.72
C ASP A 275 -16.50 8.85 0.34
N VAL A 276 -15.47 9.43 -0.30
CA VAL A 276 -15.59 10.01 -1.66
C VAL A 276 -14.89 9.17 -2.71
N ARG A 277 -14.15 8.13 -2.28
CA ARG A 277 -13.37 7.22 -3.13
C ARG A 277 -12.36 7.97 -4.00
N ARG A 278 -11.56 8.82 -3.37
CA ARG A 278 -10.50 9.60 -4.03
C ARG A 278 -9.20 9.47 -3.26
N MET A 279 -8.12 9.54 -4.01
CA MET A 279 -6.78 9.72 -3.46
C MET A 279 -6.43 11.21 -3.49
N GLY A 280 -5.88 11.72 -2.39
CA GLY A 280 -5.35 13.07 -2.29
C GLY A 280 -3.84 13.04 -2.22
N PHE A 281 -3.19 14.03 -2.82
CA PHE A 281 -1.74 14.18 -2.84
C PHE A 281 -1.37 15.60 -2.44
N ALA A 282 -0.43 15.74 -1.53
CA ALA A 282 0.11 17.03 -1.14
C ALA A 282 1.61 16.92 -0.84
N LYS A 283 2.36 17.98 -1.10
CA LYS A 283 3.74 18.07 -0.63
C LYS A 283 3.73 18.03 0.90
N TYR A 284 4.64 17.27 1.50
CA TYR A 284 4.80 17.19 2.95
C TYR A 284 5.90 18.14 3.45
N ARG A 285 5.89 18.42 4.75
CA ARG A 285 6.91 19.23 5.44
C ARG A 285 8.02 18.35 6.01
#